data_b98a67f4145505a0c52cab2b2b0a24ee
#
_entry.id   b98a67f4145505a0c52cab2b2b0a24ee
#
_cell.length_a   1.000
_cell.length_b   1.000
_cell.length_c   1.000
_cell.angle_alpha   90.00
_cell.angle_beta   90.00
_cell.angle_gamma   90.00
#
_symmetry.space_group_name_H-M   'P 1'
#
loop_
_entity.id
_entity.type
_entity.pdbx_description
1 polymer ?
#
loop_
_entity_poly.entity_id
_entity_poly.type
_entity_poly.pdbx_seq_one_letter_code
_entity_poly.pdbx_strand_id
1 'polypeptide(L)'
;LGEFNGLLGLFLDHRLTRKMVGEMAKGKDFLNLFAYTGSATVHAALGGAKSTTTVDMSNTYLNWAEQNLILNDIEGKQHKLIQADCLQWLEKCDRQFDLIFVDPPTFSNSKRMEDSWDVQRDHIKLMRNLKRILRPNGTIVFSNNKRGFKMDFETLDELGLSAVEISAKTLPLDFERNKQIHNCWIVTMKA
;
A
#
# COMPACT_ATOMS: atom_id res chain seq x y z
N LEU A 1 22.44 -8.74 -11.72
CA LEU A 1 22.43 -7.45 -11.02
C LEU A 1 22.28 -6.38 -12.08
N GLY A 2 21.03 -6.07 -12.47
CA GLY A 2 20.76 -5.00 -13.40
C GLY A 2 21.16 -3.66 -12.80
N GLU A 3 21.79 -2.81 -13.57
CA GLU A 3 22.19 -1.46 -13.20
C GLU A 3 20.96 -0.67 -12.75
N PHE A 4 20.91 -0.35 -11.46
CA PHE A 4 19.93 0.56 -10.90
C PHE A 4 20.32 1.99 -11.26
N ASN A 5 19.78 2.50 -12.34
CA ASN A 5 19.92 3.91 -12.70
C ASN A 5 19.08 4.76 -11.74
N GLY A 6 19.71 5.27 -10.72
CA GLY A 6 19.38 6.52 -10.00
C GLY A 6 18.15 6.57 -9.12
N LEU A 7 17.13 5.76 -9.30
CA LEU A 7 16.01 5.55 -8.40
C LEU A 7 16.00 4.08 -8.02
N LEU A 8 16.37 3.80 -6.79
CA LEU A 8 16.29 2.45 -6.24
C LEU A 8 14.85 1.97 -6.42
N GLY A 9 14.64 0.85 -7.10
CA GLY A 9 13.34 0.21 -7.27
C GLY A 9 12.72 -0.26 -5.95
N LEU A 10 13.27 0.19 -4.81
CA LEU A 10 12.87 -0.13 -3.44
C LEU A 10 12.99 1.10 -2.56
N PHE A 11 11.92 1.42 -1.85
CA PHE A 11 11.97 2.34 -0.71
C PHE A 11 12.54 1.59 0.49
N LEU A 12 13.80 1.85 0.85
CA LEU A 12 14.52 1.10 1.90
C LEU A 12 13.96 1.35 3.30
N ASP A 13 13.39 2.52 3.54
CA ASP A 13 12.68 2.88 4.77
C ASP A 13 11.44 2.01 5.03
N HIS A 14 10.83 1.44 3.98
CA HIS A 14 9.68 0.53 4.07
C HIS A 14 10.04 -0.96 4.20
N ARG A 15 11.32 -1.33 4.39
CA ARG A 15 11.69 -2.75 4.45
C ARG A 15 11.05 -3.50 5.61
N LEU A 16 10.90 -2.86 6.79
CA LEU A 16 10.21 -3.47 7.93
C LEU A 16 8.69 -3.53 7.72
N THR A 17 8.11 -2.52 7.08
CA THR A 17 6.70 -2.52 6.68
C THR A 17 6.41 -3.67 5.72
N ARG A 18 7.25 -3.87 4.69
CA ARG A 18 7.10 -4.99 3.75
C ARG A 18 7.22 -6.35 4.43
N LYS A 19 8.19 -6.52 5.34
CA LYS A 19 8.34 -7.74 6.13
C LYS A 19 7.07 -8.03 6.93
N MET A 20 6.55 -7.04 7.65
CA MET A 20 5.29 -7.14 8.40
C MET A 20 4.12 -7.52 7.50
N VAL A 21 3.98 -6.89 6.34
CA VAL A 21 2.94 -7.24 5.34
C VAL A 21 3.05 -8.71 4.93
N GLY A 22 4.26 -9.20 4.67
CA GLY A 22 4.50 -10.61 4.37
C GLY A 22 4.05 -11.53 5.51
N GLU A 23 4.41 -11.21 6.75
CA GLU A 23 4.01 -11.99 7.94
C GLU A 23 2.49 -12.03 8.14
N MET A 24 1.79 -10.95 7.76
CA MET A 24 0.33 -10.84 7.87
C MET A 24 -0.43 -11.52 6.72
N ALA A 25 0.23 -11.85 5.60
CA ALA A 25 -0.43 -12.20 4.35
C ALA A 25 -0.93 -13.63 4.24
N LYS A 26 -0.49 -14.56 5.11
CA LYS A 26 -0.77 -15.99 4.98
C LYS A 26 -2.28 -16.28 4.86
N GLY A 27 -2.66 -16.92 3.74
CA GLY A 27 -4.03 -17.34 3.44
C GLY A 27 -4.98 -16.20 3.07
N LYS A 28 -4.50 -14.96 2.93
CA LYS A 28 -5.31 -13.76 2.71
C LYS A 28 -5.36 -13.36 1.23
N ASP A 29 -6.47 -12.75 0.84
CA ASP A 29 -6.56 -11.99 -0.40
C ASP A 29 -5.96 -10.59 -0.15
N PHE A 30 -4.83 -10.31 -0.80
CA PHE A 30 -4.03 -9.11 -0.60
C PHE A 30 -4.21 -8.10 -1.73
N LEU A 31 -4.33 -6.81 -1.35
CA LEU A 31 -4.34 -5.67 -2.29
C LEU A 31 -3.16 -4.74 -2.00
N ASN A 32 -2.45 -4.36 -3.07
CA ASN A 32 -1.40 -3.35 -3.05
C ASN A 32 -1.79 -2.19 -3.97
N LEU A 33 -2.04 -1.01 -3.41
CA LEU A 33 -2.38 0.22 -4.13
C LEU A 33 -1.19 1.18 -4.14
N PHE A 34 -1.00 1.92 -5.24
CA PHE A 34 0.19 2.75 -5.49
C PHE A 34 1.46 1.90 -5.40
N ALA A 35 1.40 0.76 -6.07
CA ALA A 35 2.25 -0.39 -5.79
C ALA A 35 3.70 -0.20 -6.22
N TYR A 36 4.01 0.80 -7.04
CA TYR A 36 5.35 1.05 -7.57
C TYR A 36 5.92 -0.23 -8.18
N THR A 37 7.10 -0.68 -7.79
CA THR A 37 7.74 -1.91 -8.29
C THR A 37 7.18 -3.20 -7.69
N GLY A 38 6.06 -3.16 -6.99
CA GLY A 38 5.37 -4.34 -6.45
C GLY A 38 6.12 -5.07 -5.32
N SER A 39 7.11 -4.44 -4.70
CA SER A 39 7.92 -5.10 -3.67
C SER A 39 7.09 -5.57 -2.46
N ALA A 40 6.05 -4.84 -2.05
CA ALA A 40 5.13 -5.31 -1.00
C ALA A 40 4.31 -6.53 -1.46
N THR A 41 3.95 -6.60 -2.76
CA THR A 41 3.28 -7.76 -3.35
C THR A 41 4.15 -9.00 -3.30
N VAL A 42 5.45 -8.89 -3.62
CA VAL A 42 6.41 -9.99 -3.50
C VAL A 42 6.45 -10.51 -2.07
N HIS A 43 6.58 -9.62 -1.08
CA HIS A 43 6.57 -10.01 0.33
C HIS A 43 5.26 -10.70 0.74
N ALA A 44 4.12 -10.20 0.29
CA ALA A 44 2.82 -10.82 0.59
C ALA A 44 2.69 -12.22 -0.05
N ALA A 45 3.11 -12.38 -1.30
CA ALA A 45 3.09 -13.66 -2.00
C ALA A 45 4.00 -14.69 -1.32
N LEU A 46 5.26 -14.33 -1.04
CA LEU A 46 6.21 -15.18 -0.29
C LEU A 46 5.71 -15.49 1.13
N GLY A 47 4.95 -14.57 1.76
CA GLY A 47 4.28 -14.76 3.04
C GLY A 47 3.07 -15.70 2.98
N GLY A 48 2.75 -16.24 1.80
CA GLY A 48 1.66 -17.21 1.61
C GLY A 48 0.28 -16.58 1.40
N ALA A 49 0.22 -15.38 0.80
CA ALA A 49 -1.06 -14.80 0.37
C ALA A 49 -1.80 -15.77 -0.56
N LYS A 50 -3.11 -15.91 -0.36
CA LYS A 50 -3.98 -16.71 -1.23
C LYS A 50 -4.08 -16.12 -2.64
N SER A 51 -4.16 -14.81 -2.72
CA SER A 51 -4.10 -14.06 -3.97
C SER A 51 -3.49 -12.68 -3.74
N THR A 52 -2.92 -12.10 -4.79
CA THR A 52 -2.47 -10.69 -4.76
C THR A 52 -3.08 -9.91 -5.91
N THR A 53 -3.47 -8.67 -5.63
CA THR A 53 -3.90 -7.70 -6.64
C THR A 53 -3.04 -6.45 -6.46
N THR A 54 -2.32 -6.09 -7.51
CA THR A 54 -1.35 -5.00 -7.53
C THR A 54 -1.82 -3.95 -8.51
N VAL A 55 -2.05 -2.74 -8.04
CA VAL A 55 -2.59 -1.66 -8.87
C VAL A 55 -1.62 -0.48 -8.86
N ASP A 56 -1.24 -0.03 -10.03
CA ASP A 56 -0.44 1.18 -10.24
C ASP A 56 -0.81 1.83 -11.58
N MET A 57 -0.66 3.14 -11.67
CA MET A 57 -0.92 3.90 -12.90
C MET A 57 0.18 3.70 -13.95
N SER A 58 1.41 3.43 -13.51
CA SER A 58 2.60 3.34 -14.35
C SER A 58 2.80 1.94 -14.89
N ASN A 59 2.67 1.79 -16.22
CA ASN A 59 3.00 0.53 -16.88
C ASN A 59 4.49 0.15 -16.66
N THR A 60 5.39 1.11 -16.62
CA THR A 60 6.82 0.86 -16.34
C THR A 60 7.01 0.22 -14.98
N TYR A 61 6.32 0.71 -13.95
CA TYR A 61 6.42 0.14 -12.61
C TYR A 61 5.78 -1.24 -12.52
N LEU A 62 4.67 -1.46 -13.21
CA LEU A 62 4.04 -2.79 -13.27
C LEU A 62 4.91 -3.81 -14.02
N ASN A 63 5.63 -3.41 -15.07
CA ASN A 63 6.61 -4.28 -15.72
C ASN A 63 7.74 -4.66 -14.75
N TRP A 64 8.19 -3.74 -13.89
CA TRP A 64 9.15 -4.06 -12.84
C TRP A 64 8.55 -4.96 -11.75
N ALA A 65 7.28 -4.73 -11.40
CA ALA A 65 6.58 -5.61 -10.47
C ALA A 65 6.48 -7.04 -11.01
N GLU A 66 6.18 -7.21 -12.29
CA GLU A 66 6.16 -8.52 -12.96
C GLU A 66 7.55 -9.19 -12.91
N GLN A 67 8.61 -8.46 -13.26
CA GLN A 67 9.97 -8.98 -13.17
C GLN A 67 10.34 -9.38 -11.73
N ASN A 68 9.93 -8.59 -10.73
CA ASN A 68 10.17 -8.91 -9.33
C ASN A 68 9.40 -10.18 -8.89
N LEU A 69 8.20 -10.41 -9.39
CA LEU A 69 7.46 -11.66 -9.14
C LEU A 69 8.20 -12.85 -9.77
N ILE A 70 8.60 -12.75 -11.05
CA ILE A 70 9.34 -13.79 -11.77
C ILE A 70 10.66 -14.12 -11.07
N LEU A 71 11.44 -13.11 -10.65
CA LEU A 71 12.70 -13.27 -9.94
C LEU A 71 12.58 -14.01 -8.58
N ASN A 72 11.37 -14.05 -8.03
CA ASN A 72 11.07 -14.73 -6.77
C ASN A 72 10.22 -16.00 -6.97
N ASP A 73 10.17 -16.55 -8.20
CA ASP A 73 9.43 -17.76 -8.57
C ASP A 73 7.92 -17.67 -8.20
N ILE A 74 7.34 -16.44 -8.24
CA ILE A 74 5.94 -16.20 -7.94
C ILE A 74 5.16 -16.20 -9.26
N GLU A 75 4.43 -17.27 -9.51
CA GLU A 75 3.66 -17.47 -10.72
C GLU A 75 2.18 -17.76 -10.41
N GLY A 76 1.34 -17.63 -11.45
CA GLY A 76 -0.05 -18.07 -11.40
C GLY A 76 -1.07 -16.92 -11.50
N LYS A 77 -2.28 -17.30 -11.95
CA LYS A 77 -3.40 -16.36 -12.23
C LYS A 77 -3.97 -15.66 -10.98
N GLN A 78 -3.60 -16.12 -9.79
CA GLN A 78 -3.97 -15.51 -8.52
C GLN A 78 -3.19 -14.22 -8.22
N HIS A 79 -2.06 -13.97 -8.92
CA HIS A 79 -1.25 -12.76 -8.79
C HIS A 79 -1.56 -11.82 -9.96
N LYS A 80 -2.32 -10.76 -9.70
CA LYS A 80 -2.82 -9.86 -10.75
C LYS A 80 -2.09 -8.52 -10.70
N LEU A 81 -1.64 -8.05 -11.87
CA LEU A 81 -1.13 -6.71 -12.08
C LEU A 81 -2.17 -5.92 -12.88
N ILE A 82 -2.54 -4.74 -12.40
CA ILE A 82 -3.59 -3.91 -13.00
C ILE A 82 -3.07 -2.50 -13.21
N GLN A 83 -3.00 -2.09 -14.48
CA GLN A 83 -2.68 -0.70 -14.82
C GLN A 83 -3.95 0.15 -14.71
N ALA A 84 -4.03 0.98 -13.68
CA ALA A 84 -5.14 1.89 -13.47
C ALA A 84 -4.76 3.06 -12.57
N ASP A 85 -5.50 4.15 -12.65
CA ASP A 85 -5.53 5.13 -11.56
C ASP A 85 -6.10 4.44 -10.31
N CYS A 86 -5.32 4.43 -9.23
CA CYS A 86 -5.66 3.70 -8.01
C CYS A 86 -6.98 4.19 -7.37
N LEU A 87 -7.24 5.49 -7.42
CA LEU A 87 -8.45 6.07 -6.83
C LEU A 87 -9.69 5.70 -7.64
N GLN A 88 -9.63 5.86 -8.98
CA GLN A 88 -10.73 5.48 -9.86
C GLN A 88 -10.99 3.97 -9.85
N TRP A 89 -9.90 3.17 -9.81
CA TRP A 89 -10.02 1.72 -9.69
C TRP A 89 -10.69 1.33 -8.38
N LEU A 90 -10.28 1.95 -7.27
CA LEU A 90 -10.84 1.71 -5.96
C LEU A 90 -12.34 2.04 -5.89
N GLU A 91 -12.78 3.13 -6.53
CA GLU A 91 -14.20 3.52 -6.59
C GLU A 91 -15.06 2.47 -7.31
N LYS A 92 -14.51 1.78 -8.32
CA LYS A 92 -15.22 0.79 -9.15
C LYS A 92 -15.02 -0.65 -8.68
N CYS A 93 -14.12 -0.89 -7.72
CA CYS A 93 -13.80 -2.23 -7.25
C CYS A 93 -14.98 -2.84 -6.48
N ASP A 94 -15.44 -4.01 -6.89
CA ASP A 94 -16.50 -4.81 -6.26
C ASP A 94 -15.97 -5.99 -5.43
N ARG A 95 -14.65 -6.23 -5.48
CA ARG A 95 -13.99 -7.28 -4.71
C ARG A 95 -13.68 -6.83 -3.29
N GLN A 96 -13.57 -7.81 -2.37
CA GLN A 96 -13.15 -7.55 -1.00
C GLN A 96 -11.81 -8.22 -0.71
N PHE A 97 -11.05 -7.64 0.22
CA PHE A 97 -9.71 -8.06 0.60
C PHE A 97 -9.57 -8.21 2.12
N ASP A 98 -8.69 -9.12 2.53
CA ASP A 98 -8.37 -9.35 3.94
C ASP A 98 -7.23 -8.46 4.42
N LEU A 99 -6.30 -8.12 3.52
CA LEU A 99 -5.14 -7.29 3.80
C LEU A 99 -4.94 -6.30 2.66
N ILE A 100 -4.88 -5.02 2.98
CA ILE A 100 -4.65 -3.94 2.02
C ILE A 100 -3.41 -3.17 2.44
N PHE A 101 -2.43 -3.05 1.56
CA PHE A 101 -1.33 -2.09 1.70
C PHE A 101 -1.58 -0.92 0.77
N VAL A 102 -1.48 0.29 1.30
CA VAL A 102 -1.71 1.52 0.53
C VAL A 102 -0.71 2.59 0.96
N ASP A 103 0.12 3.01 0.01
CA ASP A 103 1.19 4.00 0.20
C ASP A 103 1.09 5.10 -0.88
N PRO A 104 0.09 6.00 -0.77
CA PRO A 104 -0.14 7.01 -1.77
C PRO A 104 0.97 8.06 -1.77
N PRO A 105 1.25 8.72 -2.90
CA PRO A 105 2.18 9.83 -2.95
C PRO A 105 1.72 10.96 -2.04
N THR A 106 2.66 11.74 -1.51
CA THR A 106 2.34 12.94 -0.70
C THR A 106 1.47 13.91 -1.48
N PHE A 107 1.81 14.12 -2.76
CA PHE A 107 1.08 14.97 -3.70
C PHE A 107 1.17 14.39 -5.10
N SER A 108 0.10 14.50 -5.88
CA SER A 108 0.10 14.15 -7.30
C SER A 108 -0.73 15.15 -8.10
N ASN A 109 -0.17 15.57 -9.22
CA ASN A 109 -0.81 16.49 -10.18
C ASN A 109 -0.72 15.88 -11.59
N SER A 110 -0.91 14.58 -11.70
CA SER A 110 -0.82 13.87 -12.96
C SER A 110 -1.92 14.31 -13.91
N LYS A 111 -1.58 14.63 -15.17
CA LYS A 111 -2.54 14.90 -16.25
C LYS A 111 -3.51 13.73 -16.53
N ARG A 112 -3.25 12.56 -15.93
CA ARG A 112 -4.09 11.36 -16.04
C ARG A 112 -5.09 11.23 -14.89
N MET A 113 -5.01 12.10 -13.87
CA MET A 113 -5.97 12.21 -12.78
C MET A 113 -6.95 13.34 -13.10
N GLU A 114 -8.22 13.16 -12.82
CA GLU A 114 -9.25 14.20 -12.98
C GLU A 114 -9.02 15.35 -11.99
N ASP A 115 -8.56 15.03 -10.77
CA ASP A 115 -8.28 15.98 -9.71
C ASP A 115 -6.86 15.83 -9.14
N SER A 116 -6.33 16.91 -8.55
CA SER A 116 -5.07 16.86 -7.79
C SER A 116 -5.26 16.04 -6.51
N TRP A 117 -4.28 15.24 -6.15
CA TRP A 117 -4.21 14.49 -4.91
C TRP A 117 -3.30 15.17 -3.89
N ASP A 118 -3.74 15.30 -2.65
CA ASP A 118 -2.90 15.62 -1.47
C ASP A 118 -3.28 14.66 -0.33
N VAL A 119 -2.31 13.90 0.19
CA VAL A 119 -2.57 12.86 1.18
C VAL A 119 -3.18 13.40 2.46
N GLN A 120 -2.83 14.62 2.89
CA GLN A 120 -3.41 15.24 4.09
C GLN A 120 -4.87 15.62 3.88
N ARG A 121 -5.21 16.14 2.71
CA ARG A 121 -6.57 16.55 2.36
C ARG A 121 -7.48 15.34 2.11
N ASP A 122 -6.96 14.35 1.40
CA ASP A 122 -7.78 13.33 0.73
C ASP A 122 -7.77 11.96 1.42
N HIS A 123 -6.96 11.78 2.50
CA HIS A 123 -6.84 10.46 3.16
C HIS A 123 -8.17 9.92 3.69
N ILE A 124 -9.08 10.77 4.13
CA ILE A 124 -10.40 10.32 4.62
C ILE A 124 -11.27 9.80 3.48
N LYS A 125 -11.26 10.45 2.30
CA LYS A 125 -11.95 9.93 1.11
C LYS A 125 -11.38 8.55 0.73
N LEU A 126 -10.06 8.41 0.78
CA LEU A 126 -9.38 7.14 0.54
C LEU A 126 -9.83 6.07 1.55
N MET A 127 -9.83 6.37 2.86
CA MET A 127 -10.23 5.43 3.92
C MET A 127 -11.68 4.97 3.78
N ARG A 128 -12.60 5.86 3.39
CA ARG A 128 -14.00 5.52 3.10
C ARG A 128 -14.11 4.47 1.99
N ASN A 129 -13.37 4.64 0.90
CA ASN A 129 -13.36 3.71 -0.21
C ASN A 129 -12.70 2.38 0.15
N LEU A 130 -11.59 2.41 0.91
CA LEU A 130 -10.90 1.22 1.41
C LEU A 130 -11.80 0.40 2.34
N LYS A 131 -12.55 1.06 3.24
CA LYS A 131 -13.51 0.38 4.12
C LYS A 131 -14.52 -0.45 3.33
N ARG A 132 -15.03 0.06 2.20
CA ARG A 132 -16.03 -0.62 1.37
C ARG A 132 -15.54 -1.97 0.84
N ILE A 133 -14.25 -2.07 0.56
CA ILE A 133 -13.61 -3.26 0.00
C ILE A 133 -12.82 -4.07 1.04
N LEU A 134 -12.82 -3.66 2.30
CA LEU A 134 -12.21 -4.39 3.39
C LEU A 134 -13.19 -5.44 3.92
N ARG A 135 -12.74 -6.70 4.06
CA ARG A 135 -13.55 -7.74 4.72
C ARG A 135 -13.71 -7.46 6.21
N PRO A 136 -14.76 -8.00 6.86
CA PRO A 136 -14.81 -8.08 8.31
C PRO A 136 -13.52 -8.71 8.86
N ASN A 137 -12.92 -8.15 9.89
CA ASN A 137 -11.61 -8.54 10.44
C ASN A 137 -10.41 -8.32 9.49
N GLY A 138 -10.62 -7.64 8.37
CA GLY A 138 -9.54 -7.24 7.48
C GLY A 138 -8.68 -6.13 8.07
N THR A 139 -7.51 -5.92 7.48
CA THR A 139 -6.53 -4.94 7.94
C THR A 139 -6.06 -4.07 6.77
N ILE A 140 -6.02 -2.76 6.98
CA ILE A 140 -5.34 -1.83 6.08
C ILE A 140 -4.02 -1.43 6.74
N VAL A 141 -2.93 -1.54 6.01
CA VAL A 141 -1.64 -0.93 6.33
C VAL A 141 -1.55 0.32 5.49
N PHE A 142 -1.73 1.48 6.12
CA PHE A 142 -1.64 2.78 5.47
C PHE A 142 -0.30 3.43 5.77
N SER A 143 0.40 3.86 4.74
CA SER A 143 1.67 4.55 4.85
C SER A 143 1.68 5.84 4.02
N ASN A 144 2.54 6.78 4.36
CA ASN A 144 2.86 7.95 3.54
C ASN A 144 4.15 8.62 4.01
N ASN A 145 4.76 9.44 3.13
CA ASN A 145 6.01 10.16 3.41
C ASN A 145 5.80 11.67 3.69
N LYS A 146 4.57 12.10 3.98
CA LYS A 146 4.29 13.51 4.29
C LYS A 146 4.78 13.88 5.67
N ARG A 147 5.75 14.78 5.75
CA ARG A 147 6.18 15.35 7.04
C ARG A 147 5.04 16.07 7.72
N GLY A 148 4.85 15.81 9.02
CA GLY A 148 3.82 16.43 9.82
C GLY A 148 2.40 15.99 9.42
N PHE A 149 2.25 14.84 8.74
CA PHE A 149 0.93 14.26 8.48
C PHE A 149 0.16 14.05 9.79
N LYS A 150 -1.10 14.41 9.76
CA LYS A 150 -2.02 14.23 10.90
C LYS A 150 -3.18 13.37 10.45
N MET A 151 -3.32 12.21 11.07
CA MET A 151 -4.49 11.35 10.89
C MET A 151 -5.72 12.03 11.51
N ASP A 152 -6.81 12.10 10.76
CA ASP A 152 -8.11 12.59 11.26
C ASP A 152 -8.82 11.42 11.97
N PHE A 153 -8.50 11.25 13.25
CA PHE A 153 -9.06 10.18 14.07
C PHE A 153 -10.56 10.35 14.33
N GLU A 154 -11.05 11.60 14.39
CA GLU A 154 -12.46 11.88 14.61
C GLU A 154 -13.30 11.37 13.44
N THR A 155 -12.96 11.75 12.23
CA THR A 155 -13.68 11.29 11.03
C THR A 155 -13.48 9.78 10.79
N LEU A 156 -12.32 9.21 11.12
CA LEU A 156 -12.15 7.74 11.07
C LEU A 156 -13.09 7.03 12.04
N ASP A 157 -13.28 7.60 13.23
CA ASP A 157 -14.20 7.08 14.24
C ASP A 157 -15.64 7.08 13.73
N GLU A 158 -16.09 8.16 13.15
CA GLU A 158 -17.41 8.28 12.50
C GLU A 158 -17.59 7.27 11.36
N LEU A 159 -16.51 6.95 10.63
CA LEU A 159 -16.50 5.91 9.63
C LEU A 159 -16.51 4.49 10.22
N GLY A 160 -16.48 4.32 11.55
CA GLY A 160 -16.36 3.02 12.19
C GLY A 160 -15.01 2.34 11.93
N LEU A 161 -13.95 3.12 11.77
CA LEU A 161 -12.58 2.66 11.65
C LEU A 161 -11.78 3.02 12.89
N SER A 162 -10.80 2.19 13.22
CA SER A 162 -9.80 2.43 14.26
C SER A 162 -8.41 2.43 13.61
N ALA A 163 -7.57 3.39 13.98
CA ALA A 163 -6.20 3.49 13.47
C ALA A 163 -5.21 3.50 14.63
N VAL A 164 -4.15 2.68 14.51
CA VAL A 164 -3.04 2.62 15.46
C VAL A 164 -1.77 2.97 14.71
N GLU A 165 -1.07 4.00 15.17
CA GLU A 165 0.22 4.39 14.61
C GLU A 165 1.31 3.37 14.96
N ILE A 166 2.05 2.94 13.95
CA ILE A 166 3.15 1.98 14.07
C ILE A 166 4.45 2.48 13.44
N SER A 167 4.55 3.76 13.10
CA SER A 167 5.72 4.36 12.43
C SER A 167 7.03 3.99 13.12
N ALA A 168 7.07 4.08 14.45
CA ALA A 168 8.28 3.74 15.22
C ALA A 168 8.68 2.25 15.14
N LYS A 169 7.69 1.35 14.91
CA LYS A 169 7.92 -0.10 14.78
C LYS A 169 8.37 -0.50 13.38
N THR A 170 8.05 0.33 12.39
CA THR A 170 8.34 0.09 10.98
C THR A 170 9.52 0.88 10.46
N LEU A 171 10.10 1.78 11.28
CA LEU A 171 11.29 2.55 10.95
C LEU A 171 12.55 1.70 11.17
N PRO A 172 13.34 1.43 10.11
CA PRO A 172 14.60 0.71 10.27
C PRO A 172 15.66 1.56 10.97
N LEU A 173 16.57 0.92 11.70
CA LEU A 173 17.62 1.58 12.52
C LEU A 173 18.50 2.56 11.74
N ASP A 174 18.83 2.25 10.49
CA ASP A 174 19.62 3.14 9.62
C ASP A 174 18.88 4.43 9.22
N PHE A 175 17.55 4.50 9.44
CA PHE A 175 16.72 5.70 9.27
C PHE A 175 16.40 6.41 10.61
N GLU A 176 16.90 5.94 11.75
CA GLU A 176 16.57 6.47 13.07
C GLU A 176 16.82 7.98 13.21
N ARG A 177 17.80 8.52 12.46
CA ARG A 177 18.11 9.96 12.42
C ARG A 177 17.02 10.78 11.71
N ASN A 178 16.16 10.16 10.92
CA ASN A 178 15.06 10.80 10.20
C ASN A 178 13.73 10.11 10.49
N LYS A 179 13.24 10.25 11.73
CA LYS A 179 12.00 9.62 12.22
C LYS A 179 10.75 10.01 11.44
N GLN A 180 10.81 11.07 10.63
CA GLN A 180 9.69 11.55 9.81
C GLN A 180 9.83 11.16 8.34
N ILE A 181 10.66 10.15 8.01
CA ILE A 181 10.85 9.69 6.64
C ILE A 181 9.59 9.01 6.10
N HIS A 182 8.88 8.29 6.94
CA HIS A 182 7.55 7.78 6.65
C HIS A 182 6.67 7.75 7.90
N ASN A 183 5.38 7.68 7.67
CA ASN A 183 4.36 7.44 8.69
C ASN A 183 3.65 6.14 8.33
N CYS A 184 3.24 5.33 9.32
CA CYS A 184 2.57 4.06 9.09
C CYS A 184 1.52 3.77 10.16
N TRP A 185 0.34 3.30 9.73
CA TRP A 185 -0.79 2.92 10.60
C TRP A 185 -1.34 1.55 10.22
N ILE A 186 -1.79 0.85 11.23
CA ILE A 186 -2.74 -0.27 11.09
C ILE A 186 -4.15 0.30 11.26
N VAL A 187 -5.00 0.11 10.26
CA VAL A 187 -6.40 0.53 10.30
C VAL A 187 -7.28 -0.69 10.17
N THR A 188 -8.28 -0.80 11.05
CA THR A 188 -9.25 -1.91 11.11
C THR A 188 -10.66 -1.37 11.29
N MET A 189 -11.66 -2.18 10.98
CA MET A 189 -13.03 -1.87 11.39
C MET A 189 -13.16 -1.94 12.90
N LYS A 190 -13.97 -1.07 13.48
CA LYS A 190 -14.39 -1.18 14.87
C LYS A 190 -15.33 -2.38 15.03
N ALA A 191 -15.22 -3.04 16.17
CA ALA A 191 -16.12 -4.11 16.57
C ALA A 191 -17.53 -3.59 16.87
#